data_437a052feb5b0dee2dc171b6b3c2be72
#
_entry.id   437a052feb5b0dee2dc171b6b3c2be72
#
_cell.length_a   1.000
_cell.length_b   1.000
_cell.length_c   1.000
_cell.angle_alpha   90.00
_cell.angle_beta   90.00
_cell.angle_gamma   90.00
#
_symmetry.space_group_name_H-M   'P 1'
#
loop_
_entity.id
_entity.type
_entity.pdbx_description
1 polymer ?
#
loop_
_entity_poly.entity_id
_entity_poly.type
_entity_poly.pdbx_seq_one_letter_code
_entity_poly.pdbx_strand_id
1 'polypeptide(L)'
;ATLWAAAQDERFAMAISAQSGCGGAALWRRKFGETMVKLNRFPHWLCINARKFNEREDDLPVDQHMLLSLIAPRPVYVASGTADTWADPHGEFQSANHAGPVYKLLGKKPLNTVKLPPPNQPLLEGDIGYHLRTGGHSVDPYDWEQFINFANRHLKK
;
A
#
# COMPACT_ATOMS: atom_id res chain seq x y z
N ALA A 1 0.58 0.34 -10.58
CA ALA A 1 1.77 -0.11 -11.32
C ALA A 1 2.94 -0.43 -10.38
N THR A 2 3.35 0.49 -9.48
CA THR A 2 4.57 0.40 -8.64
C THR A 2 4.68 -0.91 -7.84
N LEU A 3 3.65 -1.27 -7.08
CA LEU A 3 3.67 -2.48 -6.24
C LEU A 3 3.79 -3.76 -7.09
N TRP A 4 3.08 -3.82 -8.22
CA TRP A 4 3.17 -4.95 -9.15
C TRP A 4 4.55 -5.05 -9.79
N ALA A 5 5.14 -3.93 -10.21
CA ALA A 5 6.48 -3.92 -10.77
C ALA A 5 7.51 -4.43 -9.75
N ALA A 6 7.47 -3.91 -8.52
CA ALA A 6 8.38 -4.33 -7.47
C ALA A 6 8.17 -5.80 -7.03
N ALA A 7 6.94 -6.30 -7.05
CA ALA A 7 6.66 -7.70 -6.73
C ALA A 7 7.21 -8.68 -7.79
N GLN A 8 7.27 -8.25 -9.06
CA GLN A 8 7.71 -9.09 -10.18
C GLN A 8 9.18 -8.93 -10.55
N ASP A 9 9.81 -7.83 -10.14
CA ASP A 9 11.18 -7.51 -10.52
C ASP A 9 12.02 -7.17 -9.28
N GLU A 10 12.92 -8.07 -8.91
CA GLU A 10 13.78 -7.93 -7.73
C GLU A 10 14.86 -6.85 -7.87
N ARG A 11 15.07 -6.30 -9.06
CA ARG A 11 16.01 -5.19 -9.29
C ARG A 11 15.55 -3.88 -8.64
N PHE A 12 14.24 -3.73 -8.35
CA PHE A 12 13.76 -2.61 -7.56
C PHE A 12 14.17 -2.81 -6.09
N ALA A 13 15.05 -1.99 -5.60
CA ALA A 13 15.57 -2.08 -4.23
C ALA A 13 14.52 -1.71 -3.15
N MET A 14 13.49 -0.93 -3.51
CA MET A 14 12.42 -0.45 -2.63
C MET A 14 11.19 -0.09 -3.46
N ALA A 15 10.01 -0.15 -2.85
CA ALA A 15 8.78 0.35 -3.46
C ALA A 15 8.11 1.42 -2.60
N ILE A 16 7.66 2.50 -3.23
CA ILE A 16 6.86 3.56 -2.60
C ILE A 16 5.52 3.65 -3.33
N SER A 17 4.43 3.45 -2.60
CA SER A 17 3.06 3.52 -3.10
C SER A 17 2.33 4.66 -2.42
N ALA A 18 1.96 5.69 -3.17
CA ALA A 18 1.23 6.84 -2.66
C ALA A 18 -0.21 6.81 -3.18
N GLN A 19 -1.17 6.80 -2.26
CA GLN A 19 -2.61 6.95 -2.52
C GLN A 19 -3.09 6.07 -3.68
N SER A 20 -2.70 4.82 -3.64
CA SER A 20 -2.88 3.89 -4.78
C SER A 20 -4.22 3.17 -4.79
N GLY A 21 -5.00 3.29 -3.73
CA GLY A 21 -6.36 2.76 -3.64
C GLY A 21 -6.46 1.24 -3.81
N CYS A 22 -7.64 0.77 -4.15
CA CYS A 22 -7.90 -0.62 -4.49
C CYS A 22 -7.20 -1.00 -5.81
N GLY A 23 -6.64 -2.22 -5.87
CA GLY A 23 -5.73 -2.60 -6.97
C GLY A 23 -4.31 -2.08 -6.77
N GLY A 24 -4.11 -1.13 -5.85
CA GLY A 24 -2.84 -0.68 -5.30
C GLY A 24 -2.61 -1.26 -3.90
N ALA A 25 -2.56 -0.40 -2.87
CA ALA A 25 -2.30 -0.83 -1.50
C ALA A 25 -3.58 -1.11 -0.68
N ALA A 26 -4.73 -0.53 -1.02
CA ALA A 26 -5.95 -0.70 -0.24
C ALA A 26 -6.58 -2.09 -0.39
N LEU A 27 -7.06 -2.66 0.73
CA LEU A 27 -7.71 -3.96 0.75
C LEU A 27 -9.04 -3.95 -0.02
N TRP A 28 -9.22 -4.88 -0.97
CA TRP A 28 -10.45 -5.08 -1.72
C TRP A 28 -11.64 -5.43 -0.82
N ARG A 29 -11.42 -6.33 0.16
CA ARG A 29 -12.48 -6.84 1.05
C ARG A 29 -13.07 -5.78 1.98
N ARG A 30 -12.42 -4.61 2.11
CA ARG A 30 -13.03 -3.49 2.84
C ARG A 30 -14.21 -2.87 2.11
N LYS A 31 -14.28 -2.99 0.78
CA LYS A 31 -15.38 -2.45 -0.05
C LYS A 31 -15.64 -0.97 0.20
N PHE A 32 -14.58 -0.22 0.48
CA PHE A 32 -14.63 1.21 0.79
C PHE A 32 -13.94 2.01 -0.31
N GLY A 33 -14.42 3.23 -0.59
CA GLY A 33 -13.87 4.08 -1.63
C GLY A 33 -14.03 3.46 -3.03
N GLU A 34 -12.92 3.08 -3.63
CA GLU A 34 -12.89 2.29 -4.86
C GLU A 34 -13.35 0.86 -4.57
N THR A 35 -14.16 0.31 -5.47
CA THR A 35 -14.58 -1.09 -5.42
C THR A 35 -14.28 -1.76 -6.77
N MET A 36 -14.35 -3.08 -6.80
CA MET A 36 -14.14 -3.84 -8.05
C MET A 36 -15.06 -3.34 -9.17
N VAL A 37 -16.34 -3.07 -8.88
CA VAL A 37 -17.32 -2.53 -9.85
C VAL A 37 -16.87 -1.17 -10.38
N LYS A 38 -16.40 -0.28 -9.50
CA LYS A 38 -15.97 1.06 -9.90
C LYS A 38 -14.74 1.02 -10.78
N LEU A 39 -13.75 0.18 -10.45
CA LEU A 39 -12.52 0.06 -11.22
C LEU A 39 -12.73 -0.69 -12.55
N ASN A 40 -13.64 -1.64 -12.61
CA ASN A 40 -13.97 -2.34 -13.86
C ASN A 40 -14.67 -1.45 -14.92
N ARG A 41 -15.00 -0.20 -14.56
CA ARG A 41 -15.40 0.83 -15.55
C ARG A 41 -14.23 1.30 -16.42
N PHE A 42 -12.99 1.04 -15.97
CA PHE A 42 -11.76 1.32 -16.72
C PHE A 42 -11.24 0.00 -17.31
N PRO A 43 -11.64 -0.39 -18.52
CA PRO A 43 -11.44 -1.76 -19.04
C PRO A 43 -9.98 -2.15 -19.25
N HIS A 44 -9.07 -1.18 -19.23
CA HIS A 44 -7.62 -1.38 -19.37
C HIS A 44 -6.87 -1.47 -18.05
N TRP A 45 -7.53 -1.25 -16.90
CA TRP A 45 -6.86 -1.29 -15.60
C TRP A 45 -6.75 -2.70 -15.04
N LEU A 46 -7.77 -3.51 -15.22
CA LEU A 46 -7.85 -4.86 -14.69
C LEU A 46 -8.10 -5.87 -15.81
N CYS A 47 -7.67 -7.10 -15.61
CA CYS A 47 -7.99 -8.17 -16.55
C CYS A 47 -9.50 -8.47 -16.55
N ILE A 48 -10.00 -9.05 -17.67
CA ILE A 48 -11.43 -9.35 -17.83
C ILE A 48 -11.98 -10.25 -16.72
N ASN A 49 -11.14 -11.11 -16.16
CA ASN A 49 -11.54 -12.01 -15.07
C ASN A 49 -11.87 -11.26 -13.77
N ALA A 50 -11.35 -10.05 -13.56
CA ALA A 50 -11.68 -9.25 -12.38
C ALA A 50 -13.19 -8.96 -12.27
N ARG A 51 -13.90 -8.88 -13.41
CA ARG A 51 -15.35 -8.65 -13.44
C ARG A 51 -16.16 -9.72 -12.72
N LYS A 52 -15.62 -10.94 -12.59
CA LYS A 52 -16.25 -12.04 -11.85
C LYS A 52 -16.39 -11.77 -10.36
N PHE A 53 -15.61 -10.83 -9.85
CA PHE A 53 -15.57 -10.44 -8.45
C PHE A 53 -16.29 -9.12 -8.14
N ASN A 54 -16.98 -8.54 -9.13
CA ASN A 54 -17.85 -7.40 -8.90
C ASN A 54 -18.84 -7.73 -7.79
N GLU A 55 -18.90 -6.88 -6.74
CA GLU A 55 -19.73 -7.08 -5.52
C GLU A 55 -19.45 -8.39 -4.76
N ARG A 56 -18.37 -9.07 -5.11
CA ARG A 56 -17.94 -10.36 -4.56
C ARG A 56 -16.47 -10.35 -4.14
N GLU A 57 -15.98 -9.22 -3.65
CA GLU A 57 -14.59 -9.05 -3.25
C GLU A 57 -14.16 -10.04 -2.15
N ASP A 58 -15.11 -10.55 -1.36
CA ASP A 58 -14.85 -11.59 -0.35
C ASP A 58 -14.42 -12.93 -0.95
N ASP A 59 -14.83 -13.20 -2.20
CA ASP A 59 -14.50 -14.43 -2.91
C ASP A 59 -13.11 -14.38 -3.60
N LEU A 60 -12.44 -13.23 -3.56
CA LEU A 60 -11.07 -13.14 -4.10
C LEU A 60 -10.14 -14.12 -3.38
N PRO A 61 -9.31 -14.89 -4.10
CA PRO A 61 -8.35 -15.78 -3.48
C PRO A 61 -7.16 -15.04 -2.83
N VAL A 62 -7.01 -13.75 -3.14
CA VAL A 62 -5.91 -12.88 -2.69
C VAL A 62 -6.45 -11.52 -2.27
N ASP A 63 -5.64 -10.75 -1.55
CA ASP A 63 -5.91 -9.33 -1.29
C ASP A 63 -4.58 -8.55 -1.25
N GLN A 64 -4.64 -7.22 -1.22
CA GLN A 64 -3.51 -6.34 -1.49
C GLN A 64 -2.36 -6.45 -0.47
N HIS A 65 -2.61 -6.85 0.77
CA HIS A 65 -1.54 -7.17 1.72
C HIS A 65 -0.63 -8.30 1.22
N MET A 66 -1.17 -9.24 0.42
CA MET A 66 -0.36 -10.30 -0.19
C MET A 66 0.55 -9.75 -1.29
N LEU A 67 0.07 -8.75 -2.07
CA LEU A 67 0.90 -8.06 -3.05
C LEU A 67 2.08 -7.33 -2.37
N LEU A 68 1.82 -6.62 -1.26
CA LEU A 68 2.88 -5.99 -0.48
C LEU A 68 3.87 -7.03 0.07
N SER A 69 3.36 -8.19 0.50
CA SER A 69 4.19 -9.29 1.01
C SER A 69 5.15 -9.86 -0.02
N LEU A 70 4.80 -9.84 -1.31
CA LEU A 70 5.69 -10.30 -2.39
C LEU A 70 6.92 -9.40 -2.60
N ILE A 71 6.92 -8.18 -2.06
CA ILE A 71 8.06 -7.27 -2.13
C ILE A 71 9.13 -7.64 -1.09
N ALA A 72 8.72 -8.28 0.02
CA ALA A 72 9.63 -8.70 1.08
C ALA A 72 10.79 -9.57 0.53
N PRO A 73 12.02 -9.43 1.06
CA PRO A 73 12.44 -8.67 2.25
C PRO A 73 12.79 -7.20 1.95
N ARG A 74 12.55 -6.69 0.74
CA ARG A 74 12.86 -5.32 0.33
C ARG A 74 11.91 -4.33 0.99
N PRO A 75 12.37 -3.10 1.32
CA PRO A 75 11.53 -2.10 1.96
C PRO A 75 10.33 -1.71 1.09
N VAL A 76 9.19 -1.51 1.72
CA VAL A 76 7.98 -0.96 1.10
C VAL A 76 7.44 0.20 1.91
N TYR A 77 7.02 1.26 1.25
CA TYR A 77 6.42 2.43 1.86
C TYR A 77 5.04 2.69 1.29
N VAL A 78 4.07 2.94 2.15
CA VAL A 78 2.70 3.29 1.76
C VAL A 78 2.35 4.66 2.32
N ALA A 79 1.81 5.54 1.49
CA ALA A 79 1.43 6.89 1.85
C ALA A 79 -0.04 7.14 1.51
N SER A 80 -0.76 7.79 2.41
CA SER A 80 -2.18 8.08 2.29
C SER A 80 -2.49 9.54 2.65
N GLY A 81 -3.60 10.06 2.13
CA GLY A 81 -4.12 11.39 2.47
C GLY A 81 -5.42 11.30 3.27
N THR A 82 -5.56 12.10 4.35
CA THR A 82 -6.74 12.06 5.23
C THR A 82 -8.06 12.31 4.53
N ALA A 83 -8.07 13.15 3.49
CA ALA A 83 -9.26 13.51 2.72
C ALA A 83 -9.42 12.66 1.44
N ASP A 84 -8.49 11.76 1.17
CA ASP A 84 -8.57 10.84 0.01
C ASP A 84 -9.36 9.57 0.36
N THR A 85 -10.62 9.76 0.71
CA THR A 85 -11.49 8.64 1.08
C THR A 85 -11.75 7.68 -0.08
N TRP A 86 -11.51 8.13 -1.32
CA TRP A 86 -11.61 7.29 -2.50
C TRP A 86 -10.54 6.19 -2.53
N ALA A 87 -9.31 6.50 -2.13
CA ALA A 87 -8.20 5.54 -2.03
C ALA A 87 -8.24 4.66 -0.77
N ASP A 88 -9.15 4.90 0.17
CA ASP A 88 -9.25 4.19 1.44
C ASP A 88 -7.93 4.21 2.27
N PRO A 89 -7.57 5.33 2.89
CA PRO A 89 -6.35 5.43 3.71
C PRO A 89 -6.24 4.38 4.81
N HIS A 90 -7.38 4.00 5.39
CA HIS A 90 -7.40 2.97 6.43
C HIS A 90 -7.14 1.57 5.85
N GLY A 91 -7.68 1.28 4.66
CA GLY A 91 -7.42 0.04 3.95
C GLY A 91 -5.97 -0.08 3.48
N GLU A 92 -5.37 1.02 3.03
CA GLU A 92 -3.94 1.06 2.69
C GLU A 92 -3.06 0.79 3.92
N PHE A 93 -3.37 1.40 5.07
CA PHE A 93 -2.68 1.12 6.33
C PHE A 93 -2.85 -0.33 6.78
N GLN A 94 -4.07 -0.87 6.76
CA GLN A 94 -4.32 -2.25 7.14
C GLN A 94 -3.56 -3.23 6.25
N SER A 95 -3.51 -2.98 4.96
CA SER A 95 -2.75 -3.80 4.02
C SER A 95 -1.25 -3.81 4.35
N ALA A 96 -0.67 -2.64 4.61
CA ALA A 96 0.71 -2.53 5.05
C ALA A 96 0.96 -3.30 6.36
N ASN A 97 0.04 -3.22 7.31
CA ASN A 97 0.12 -3.94 8.58
C ASN A 97 0.01 -5.47 8.39
N HIS A 98 -0.95 -5.92 7.58
CA HIS A 98 -1.16 -7.35 7.32
C HIS A 98 -0.05 -8.00 6.48
N ALA A 99 0.77 -7.24 5.79
CA ALA A 99 2.01 -7.74 5.18
C ALA A 99 3.09 -8.06 6.24
N GLY A 100 2.97 -7.49 7.44
CA GLY A 100 3.95 -7.59 8.52
C GLY A 100 4.39 -9.01 8.89
N PRO A 101 3.50 -10.01 9.00
CA PRO A 101 3.89 -11.39 9.31
C PRO A 101 4.93 -11.96 8.34
N VAL A 102 4.83 -11.68 7.05
CA VAL A 102 5.79 -12.14 6.03
C VAL A 102 7.15 -11.45 6.22
N TYR A 103 7.15 -10.13 6.44
CA TYR A 103 8.37 -9.39 6.75
C TYR A 103 9.06 -9.95 8.00
N LYS A 104 8.29 -10.20 9.07
CA LYS A 104 8.80 -10.79 10.30
C LYS A 104 9.38 -12.18 10.08
N LEU A 105 8.71 -13.03 9.28
CA LEU A 105 9.20 -14.37 8.91
C LEU A 105 10.58 -14.31 8.24
N LEU A 106 10.83 -13.28 7.44
CA LEU A 106 12.08 -13.04 6.73
C LEU A 106 13.09 -12.22 7.53
N GLY A 107 12.90 -12.08 8.85
CA GLY A 107 13.81 -11.37 9.76
C GLY A 107 13.78 -9.84 9.57
N LYS A 108 12.71 -9.31 8.98
CA LYS A 108 12.51 -7.87 8.74
C LYS A 108 11.54 -7.26 9.75
N LYS A 109 11.60 -5.93 9.91
CA LYS A 109 10.79 -5.20 10.88
C LYS A 109 9.48 -4.74 10.23
N PRO A 110 8.31 -5.26 10.66
CA PRO A 110 7.01 -4.74 10.21
C PRO A 110 6.71 -3.36 10.80
N LEU A 111 5.53 -2.82 10.53
CA LEU A 111 5.00 -1.69 11.29
C LEU A 111 4.92 -2.06 12.77
N ASN A 112 5.27 -1.12 13.65
CA ASN A 112 5.31 -1.33 15.10
C ASN A 112 3.97 -1.03 15.79
N THR A 113 2.90 -0.80 15.04
CA THR A 113 1.57 -0.47 15.55
C THR A 113 0.48 -1.09 14.68
N VAL A 114 -0.63 -1.47 15.31
CA VAL A 114 -1.87 -1.90 14.64
C VAL A 114 -2.88 -0.75 14.53
N LYS A 115 -2.59 0.40 15.12
CA LYS A 115 -3.44 1.58 15.08
C LYS A 115 -2.98 2.51 13.96
N LEU A 116 -3.94 3.00 13.18
CA LEU A 116 -3.67 4.06 12.20
C LEU A 116 -2.98 5.24 12.91
N PRO A 117 -1.82 5.69 12.43
CA PRO A 117 -1.13 6.82 13.04
C PRO A 117 -1.95 8.11 12.87
N PRO A 118 -1.81 9.05 13.81
CA PRO A 118 -2.34 10.40 13.60
C PRO A 118 -1.77 11.04 12.33
N PRO A 119 -2.49 11.99 11.73
CA PRO A 119 -1.98 12.70 10.56
C PRO A 119 -0.60 13.34 10.83
N ASN A 120 0.26 13.27 9.82
CA ASN A 120 1.62 13.83 9.84
C ASN A 120 2.55 13.24 10.92
N GLN A 121 2.27 12.01 11.36
CA GLN A 121 3.16 11.23 12.22
C GLN A 121 3.63 9.97 11.47
N PRO A 122 4.76 10.03 10.75
CA PRO A 122 5.20 8.93 9.89
C PRO A 122 5.79 7.78 10.70
N LEU A 123 5.57 6.58 10.23
CA LEU A 123 6.15 5.33 10.74
C LEU A 123 7.31 4.94 9.82
N LEU A 124 8.56 5.21 10.24
CA LEU A 124 9.76 5.03 9.41
C LEU A 124 10.72 3.96 9.94
N GLU A 125 10.46 3.39 11.12
CA GLU A 125 11.44 2.56 11.84
C GLU A 125 11.55 1.11 11.33
N GLY A 126 10.55 0.65 10.58
CA GLY A 126 10.47 -0.71 10.02
C GLY A 126 10.95 -0.80 8.59
N ASP A 127 10.97 -2.03 8.05
CA ASP A 127 11.13 -2.29 6.62
C ASP A 127 9.79 -2.10 5.87
N ILE A 128 8.69 -1.96 6.59
CA ILE A 128 7.44 -1.41 6.10
C ILE A 128 7.30 -0.01 6.70
N GLY A 129 7.16 1.00 5.84
CA GLY A 129 6.89 2.38 6.25
C GLY A 129 5.47 2.80 5.91
N TYR A 130 4.94 3.77 6.67
CA TYR A 130 3.62 4.34 6.42
C TYR A 130 3.54 5.79 6.88
N HIS A 131 2.81 6.63 6.16
CA HIS A 131 2.29 7.87 6.72
C HIS A 131 0.86 8.17 6.24
N LEU A 132 0.15 8.90 7.09
CA LEU A 132 -1.12 9.54 6.78
C LEU A 132 -0.88 11.05 6.75
N ARG A 133 -0.90 11.65 5.56
CA ARG A 133 -0.75 13.11 5.40
C ARG A 133 -2.09 13.81 5.53
N THR A 134 -2.12 15.00 6.11
CA THR A 134 -3.29 15.87 6.01
C THR A 134 -3.48 16.33 4.56
N GLY A 135 -4.67 16.10 3.98
CA GLY A 135 -5.01 16.54 2.62
C GLY A 135 -5.62 15.45 1.76
N GLY A 136 -5.87 15.78 0.49
CA GLY A 136 -6.51 14.93 -0.50
C GLY A 136 -5.54 14.14 -1.38
N HIS A 137 -6.02 13.72 -2.56
CA HIS A 137 -5.28 12.92 -3.54
C HIS A 137 -4.22 13.79 -4.25
N SER A 138 -3.03 13.85 -3.70
CA SER A 138 -1.87 14.57 -4.26
C SER A 138 -0.58 14.08 -3.62
N VAL A 139 0.54 14.37 -4.25
CA VAL A 139 1.87 14.23 -3.66
C VAL A 139 2.44 15.63 -3.47
N ASP A 140 2.83 15.97 -2.26
CA ASP A 140 3.34 17.28 -1.89
C ASP A 140 4.74 17.22 -1.25
N PRO A 141 5.35 18.35 -0.87
CA PRO A 141 6.68 18.37 -0.26
C PRO A 141 6.82 17.50 1.00
N TYR A 142 5.76 17.37 1.82
CA TYR A 142 5.77 16.50 2.99
C TYR A 142 5.93 15.03 2.60
N ASP A 143 5.19 14.56 1.57
CA ASP A 143 5.31 13.18 1.10
C ASP A 143 6.74 12.90 0.63
N TRP A 144 7.32 13.79 -0.17
CA TRP A 144 8.68 13.67 -0.66
C TRP A 144 9.71 13.64 0.47
N GLU A 145 9.54 14.45 1.50
CA GLU A 145 10.40 14.42 2.68
C GLU A 145 10.38 13.04 3.34
N GLN A 146 9.19 12.46 3.55
CA GLN A 146 9.07 11.14 4.18
C GLN A 146 9.60 10.02 3.28
N PHE A 147 9.40 10.10 1.97
CA PHE A 147 9.96 9.14 1.01
C PHE A 147 11.48 9.15 1.03
N ILE A 148 12.10 10.33 1.04
CA ILE A 148 13.55 10.49 1.11
C ILE A 148 14.08 10.02 2.46
N ASN A 149 13.41 10.35 3.55
CA ASN A 149 13.80 9.91 4.90
C ASN A 149 13.79 8.39 5.02
N PHE A 150 12.75 7.73 4.50
CA PHE A 150 12.67 6.28 4.47
C PHE A 150 13.73 5.65 3.57
N ALA A 151 13.92 6.20 2.36
CA ALA A 151 14.95 5.73 1.42
C ALA A 151 16.36 5.84 2.01
N ASN A 152 16.68 6.94 2.69
CA ASN A 152 17.97 7.14 3.32
C ASN A 152 18.28 6.11 4.41
N ARG A 153 17.26 5.59 5.11
CA ARG A 153 17.44 4.54 6.14
C ARG A 153 17.78 3.18 5.54
N HIS A 154 17.31 2.91 4.32
CA HIS A 154 17.40 1.58 3.72
C HIS A 154 18.42 1.48 2.57
N LEU A 155 18.70 2.57 1.87
CA LEU A 155 19.53 2.58 0.67
C LEU A 155 20.90 3.23 0.86
N LYS A 156 21.10 4.05 1.89
CA LYS A 156 22.44 4.55 2.23
C LYS A 156 23.24 3.43 2.92
N LYS A 157 24.30 3.03 2.28
CA LYS A 157 25.37 2.22 2.88
C LYS A 157 26.40 3.12 3.54
#